data_2d9a01d57627486abb082009ec6681dc
#
_entry.id   2d9a01d57627486abb082009ec6681dc
#
_cell.length_a   1.000
_cell.length_b   1.000
_cell.length_c   1.000
_cell.angle_alpha   90.00
_cell.angle_beta   90.00
_cell.angle_gamma   90.00
#
_symmetry.space_group_name_H-M   'P 1'
#
loop_
_entity.id
_entity.type
_entity.pdbx_description
1 polymer ?
#
loop_
_entity_poly.entity_id
_entity_poly.type
_entity_poly.pdbx_seq_one_letter_code
_entity_poly.pdbx_strand_id
1 'polypeptide(L)'
;MSNADTATINLADFLRAQRRERYPIAVVHGLPFAGKSIFARQLAQRNSFGYLDVLTEVSNRPELIDTIDRFDVAALRSLILSYATAAGTDVLLIDELDFLVPVWAGDLVSFQEMVRRLRHPEKQITFGFFLQTRPSLEQWRLMNAAHVSCVLPFESIRSL
;
A
#
# COMPACT_ATOMS: atom_id res chain seq x y z
N MET A 1 13.94 15.72 -30.26
CA MET A 1 13.78 15.29 -28.82
C MET A 1 12.55 14.43 -28.76
N SER A 2 12.73 13.14 -28.60
CA SER A 2 11.61 12.26 -28.41
C SER A 2 11.07 12.49 -26.99
N ASN A 3 9.87 13.04 -26.88
CA ASN A 3 9.08 12.86 -25.69
C ASN A 3 8.91 11.36 -25.52
N ALA A 4 9.70 10.77 -24.62
CA ALA A 4 9.36 9.46 -24.11
C ALA A 4 7.98 9.64 -23.49
N ASP A 5 6.96 9.11 -24.15
CA ASP A 5 5.63 8.95 -23.60
C ASP A 5 5.82 8.17 -22.31
N THR A 6 5.91 8.89 -21.21
CA THR A 6 5.95 8.26 -19.90
C THR A 6 4.56 7.69 -19.72
N ALA A 7 4.43 6.40 -20.00
CA ALA A 7 3.16 5.70 -19.90
C ALA A 7 2.61 5.92 -18.48
N THR A 8 1.54 6.68 -18.37
CA THR A 8 0.87 6.92 -17.08
C THR A 8 -0.01 5.73 -16.75
N ILE A 9 0.08 5.29 -15.50
CA ILE A 9 -0.63 4.13 -14.98
C ILE A 9 -1.98 4.57 -14.41
N ASN A 10 -3.06 3.96 -14.88
CA ASN A 10 -4.34 4.04 -14.20
C ASN A 10 -4.32 3.07 -13.01
N LEU A 11 -4.21 3.60 -11.80
CA LEU A 11 -4.00 2.77 -10.62
C LEU A 11 -5.22 1.89 -10.29
N ALA A 12 -6.44 2.36 -10.51
CA ALA A 12 -7.64 1.55 -10.29
C ALA A 12 -7.63 0.30 -11.17
N ASP A 13 -7.34 0.46 -12.45
CA ASP A 13 -7.26 -0.67 -13.40
C ASP A 13 -6.11 -1.60 -13.05
N PHE A 14 -4.96 -1.03 -12.67
CA PHE A 14 -3.81 -1.82 -12.23
C PHE A 14 -4.14 -2.69 -11.01
N LEU A 15 -4.76 -2.11 -9.97
CA LEU A 15 -5.15 -2.82 -8.76
C LEU A 15 -6.16 -3.94 -9.05
N ARG A 16 -7.13 -3.69 -9.92
CA ARG A 16 -8.09 -4.72 -10.33
C ARG A 16 -7.42 -5.87 -11.07
N ALA A 17 -6.46 -5.56 -11.92
CA ALA A 17 -5.69 -6.57 -12.67
C ALA A 17 -4.80 -7.42 -11.74
N GLN A 18 -4.30 -6.84 -10.64
CA GLN A 18 -3.46 -7.56 -9.67
C GLN A 18 -4.22 -8.61 -8.84
N ARG A 19 -5.54 -8.59 -8.84
CA ARG A 19 -6.38 -9.47 -8.01
C ARG A 19 -6.05 -10.95 -8.17
N ARG A 20 -5.70 -11.39 -9.38
CA ARG A 20 -5.39 -12.78 -9.70
C ARG A 20 -3.90 -13.06 -9.85
N GLU A 21 -3.07 -12.07 -9.62
CA GLU A 21 -1.64 -12.20 -9.74
C GLU A 21 -1.03 -12.94 -8.53
N ARG A 22 0.19 -13.42 -8.71
CA ARG A 22 0.95 -14.04 -7.62
C ARG A 22 1.10 -13.10 -6.42
N TYR A 23 1.29 -11.82 -6.69
CA TYR A 23 1.38 -10.77 -5.69
C TYR A 23 0.20 -9.81 -5.87
N PRO A 24 -0.93 -10.03 -5.16
CA PRO A 24 -2.11 -9.17 -5.30
C PRO A 24 -1.92 -7.87 -4.53
N ILE A 25 -0.87 -7.14 -4.87
CA ILE A 25 -0.47 -5.90 -4.21
C ILE A 25 0.00 -4.86 -5.23
N ALA A 26 -0.03 -3.61 -4.81
CA ALA A 26 0.74 -2.52 -5.39
C ALA A 26 1.34 -1.69 -4.25
N VAL A 27 2.54 -1.21 -4.44
CA VAL A 27 3.20 -0.28 -3.51
C VAL A 27 3.48 1.01 -4.26
N VAL A 28 2.83 2.08 -3.86
CA VAL A 28 3.00 3.42 -4.44
C VAL A 28 3.85 4.25 -3.50
N HIS A 29 4.95 4.79 -3.98
CA HIS A 29 5.80 5.67 -3.20
C HIS A 29 5.98 7.02 -3.86
N GLY A 30 6.09 8.06 -3.07
CA GLY A 30 6.27 9.44 -3.53
C GLY A 30 6.84 10.32 -2.43
N LEU A 31 7.27 11.50 -2.83
CA LEU A 31 7.82 12.48 -1.91
C LEU A 31 6.77 12.93 -0.88
N PRO A 32 7.21 13.38 0.32
CA PRO A 32 6.30 14.04 1.26
C PRO A 32 5.56 15.20 0.57
N PHE A 33 4.30 15.39 0.94
CA PHE A 33 3.43 16.45 0.40
C PHE A 33 3.16 16.37 -1.12
N ALA A 34 3.44 15.25 -1.77
CA ALA A 34 3.14 15.05 -3.19
C ALA A 34 1.63 14.85 -3.49
N GLY A 35 0.79 14.74 -2.45
CA GLY A 35 -0.65 14.57 -2.60
C GLY A 35 -1.11 13.11 -2.61
N LYS A 36 -0.29 12.17 -2.16
CA LYS A 36 -0.62 10.73 -2.15
C LYS A 36 -1.88 10.41 -1.36
N SER A 37 -2.02 10.95 -0.16
CA SER A 37 -3.16 10.64 0.71
C SER A 37 -4.47 11.21 0.17
N ILE A 38 -4.45 12.42 -0.39
CA ILE A 38 -5.61 13.01 -1.07
C ILE A 38 -6.01 12.12 -2.25
N PHE A 39 -5.03 11.74 -3.06
CA PHE A 39 -5.24 10.85 -4.19
C PHE A 39 -5.83 9.49 -3.76
N ALA A 40 -5.26 8.86 -2.73
CA ALA A 40 -5.71 7.57 -2.25
C ALA A 40 -7.16 7.60 -1.76
N ARG A 41 -7.55 8.64 -1.01
CA ARG A 41 -8.92 8.81 -0.55
C ARG A 41 -9.89 9.01 -1.71
N GLN A 42 -9.54 9.85 -2.68
CA GLN A 42 -10.39 10.10 -3.85
C GLN A 42 -10.51 8.84 -4.71
N LEU A 43 -9.43 8.11 -4.89
CA LEU A 43 -9.44 6.85 -5.63
C LEU A 43 -10.36 5.83 -4.96
N ALA A 44 -10.27 5.68 -3.65
CA ALA A 44 -11.14 4.80 -2.88
C ALA A 44 -12.61 5.19 -3.02
N GLN A 45 -12.91 6.48 -2.87
CA GLN A 45 -14.28 6.99 -2.97
C GLN A 45 -14.88 6.77 -4.36
N ARG A 46 -14.13 7.06 -5.41
CA ARG A 46 -14.61 6.93 -6.81
C ARG A 46 -14.80 5.50 -7.26
N ASN A 47 -14.06 4.57 -6.68
CA ASN A 47 -14.05 3.16 -7.12
C ASN A 47 -14.68 2.20 -6.10
N SER A 48 -15.23 2.71 -5.01
CA SER A 48 -15.76 1.91 -3.90
C SER A 48 -14.72 0.95 -3.32
N PHE A 49 -13.46 1.38 -3.28
CA PHE A 49 -12.40 0.66 -2.59
C PHE A 49 -12.43 0.96 -1.10
N GLY A 50 -11.94 0.02 -0.29
CA GLY A 50 -11.67 0.29 1.11
C GLY A 50 -10.47 1.21 1.29
N TYR A 51 -10.47 1.99 2.35
CA TYR A 51 -9.37 2.89 2.72
C TYR A 51 -9.05 2.72 4.20
N LEU A 52 -7.83 2.34 4.50
CA LEU A 52 -7.31 2.19 5.85
C LEU A 52 -6.25 3.26 6.09
N ASP A 53 -6.58 4.23 6.95
CA ASP A 53 -5.63 5.18 7.51
C ASP A 53 -5.06 4.54 8.79
N VAL A 54 -3.83 4.02 8.69
CA VAL A 54 -3.20 3.28 9.80
C VAL A 54 -2.96 4.18 11.00
N LEU A 55 -2.55 5.42 10.77
CA LEU A 55 -2.31 6.39 11.85
C LEU A 55 -3.60 6.66 12.65
N THR A 56 -4.70 6.89 11.96
CA THR A 56 -6.00 7.13 12.61
C THR A 56 -6.47 5.90 13.36
N GLU A 57 -6.36 4.71 12.78
CA GLU A 57 -6.77 3.46 13.44
C GLU A 57 -5.97 3.21 14.72
N VAL A 58 -4.66 3.38 14.67
CA VAL A 58 -3.79 3.20 15.85
C VAL A 58 -4.08 4.28 16.89
N SER A 59 -4.27 5.53 16.45
CA SER A 59 -4.54 6.67 17.37
C SER A 59 -5.87 6.52 18.11
N ASN A 60 -6.82 5.83 17.52
CA ASN A 60 -8.13 5.58 18.14
C ASN A 60 -8.16 4.36 19.07
N ARG A 61 -7.04 3.67 19.23
CA ARG A 61 -6.90 2.48 20.09
C ARG A 61 -5.83 2.73 21.15
N PRO A 62 -6.23 3.13 22.37
CA PRO A 62 -5.26 3.43 23.45
C PRO A 62 -4.30 2.28 23.74
N GLU A 63 -4.77 1.04 23.65
CA GLU A 63 -3.95 -0.16 23.84
C GLU A 63 -2.84 -0.29 22.80
N LEU A 64 -3.03 0.21 21.58
CA LEU A 64 -2.01 0.21 20.54
C LEU A 64 -1.03 1.37 20.71
N ILE A 65 -1.51 2.53 21.15
CA ILE A 65 -0.64 3.69 21.45
C ILE A 65 0.33 3.35 22.57
N ASP A 66 -0.13 2.72 23.63
CA ASP A 66 0.68 2.36 24.80
C ASP A 66 1.75 1.32 24.46
N THR A 67 1.56 0.54 23.40
CA THR A 67 2.48 -0.51 22.95
C THR A 67 3.02 -0.27 21.55
N ILE A 68 3.05 0.97 21.10
CA ILE A 68 3.45 1.33 19.73
C ILE A 68 4.89 0.90 19.41
N ASP A 69 5.78 0.90 20.39
CA ASP A 69 7.15 0.44 20.28
C ASP A 69 7.27 -1.05 19.97
N ARG A 70 6.19 -1.80 20.14
CA ARG A 70 6.08 -3.24 19.85
C ARG A 70 5.21 -3.54 18.64
N PHE A 71 4.73 -2.50 17.97
CA PHE A 71 3.86 -2.67 16.78
C PHE A 71 4.72 -3.05 15.58
N ASP A 72 4.97 -4.33 15.44
CA ASP A 72 5.77 -4.90 14.37
C ASP A 72 4.95 -5.13 13.09
N VAL A 73 5.59 -5.65 12.05
CA VAL A 73 4.92 -5.91 10.77
C VAL A 73 3.85 -7.00 10.89
N ALA A 74 3.98 -7.92 11.84
CA ALA A 74 2.95 -8.94 12.10
C ALA A 74 1.68 -8.30 12.68
N ALA A 75 1.83 -7.32 13.57
CA ALA A 75 0.71 -6.52 14.09
C ALA A 75 0.03 -5.72 12.97
N LEU A 76 0.81 -5.10 12.09
CA LEU A 76 0.28 -4.39 10.93
C LEU A 76 -0.50 -5.34 10.01
N ARG A 77 0.05 -6.51 9.70
CA ARG A 77 -0.62 -7.52 8.88
C ARG A 77 -1.97 -7.91 9.48
N SER A 78 -2.02 -8.16 10.78
CA SER A 78 -3.26 -8.50 11.48
C SER A 78 -4.30 -7.39 11.40
N LEU A 79 -3.88 -6.14 11.58
CA LEU A 79 -4.75 -4.98 11.42
C LEU A 79 -5.32 -4.88 10.00
N ILE A 80 -4.48 -5.03 8.98
CA ILE A 80 -4.88 -4.97 7.57
C ILE A 80 -5.90 -6.06 7.25
N LEU A 81 -5.64 -7.31 7.62
CA LEU A 81 -6.53 -8.43 7.31
C LEU A 81 -7.87 -8.33 8.05
N SER A 82 -7.84 -7.90 9.29
CA SER A 82 -9.05 -7.67 10.09
C SER A 82 -9.91 -6.56 9.48
N TYR A 83 -9.28 -5.45 9.08
CA TYR A 83 -9.97 -4.34 8.44
C TYR A 83 -10.55 -4.74 7.08
N ALA A 84 -9.80 -5.47 6.27
CA ALA A 84 -10.25 -5.97 4.97
C ALA A 84 -11.47 -6.88 5.08
N THR A 85 -11.50 -7.75 6.09
CA THR A 85 -12.64 -8.62 6.36
C THR A 85 -13.90 -7.82 6.70
N ALA A 86 -13.77 -6.81 7.56
CA ALA A 86 -14.90 -5.97 7.97
C ALA A 86 -15.39 -5.03 6.85
N ALA A 87 -14.50 -4.53 6.00
CA ALA A 87 -14.84 -3.58 4.95
C ALA A 87 -15.60 -4.22 3.76
N GLY A 88 -15.46 -5.53 3.55
CA GLY A 88 -16.16 -6.23 2.46
C GLY A 88 -15.80 -5.75 1.07
N THR A 89 -14.57 -5.28 0.85
CA THR A 89 -14.10 -4.70 -0.40
C THR A 89 -13.20 -5.66 -1.17
N ASP A 90 -13.11 -5.48 -2.49
CA ASP A 90 -12.19 -6.22 -3.36
C ASP A 90 -10.79 -5.60 -3.40
N VAL A 91 -10.68 -4.31 -3.09
CA VAL A 91 -9.43 -3.57 -3.05
C VAL A 91 -9.39 -2.77 -1.76
N LEU A 92 -8.30 -2.89 -1.02
CA LEU A 92 -8.04 -2.10 0.17
C LEU A 92 -6.80 -1.24 -0.04
N LEU A 93 -6.97 0.08 0.08
CA LEU A 93 -5.87 1.04 0.07
C LEU A 93 -5.41 1.27 1.52
N ILE A 94 -4.10 1.23 1.73
CA ILE A 94 -3.47 1.32 3.05
C ILE A 94 -2.51 2.50 3.03
N ASP A 95 -2.76 3.48 3.88
CA ASP A 95 -2.09 4.76 3.88
C ASP A 95 -1.67 5.17 5.29
N GLU A 96 -0.88 6.23 5.40
CA GLU A 96 -0.47 6.83 6.67
C GLU A 96 0.24 5.83 7.60
N LEU A 97 1.15 5.03 7.03
CA LEU A 97 1.91 4.03 7.81
C LEU A 97 3.40 4.38 7.98
N ASP A 98 3.87 5.49 7.44
CA ASP A 98 5.29 5.88 7.51
C ASP A 98 5.79 6.09 8.94
N PHE A 99 4.92 6.46 9.88
CA PHE A 99 5.27 6.62 11.29
C PHE A 99 5.73 5.31 11.96
N LEU A 100 5.41 4.16 11.36
CA LEU A 100 5.84 2.86 11.85
C LEU A 100 7.27 2.49 11.42
N VAL A 101 7.80 3.12 10.39
CA VAL A 101 9.14 2.79 9.88
C VAL A 101 10.22 2.97 10.95
N PRO A 102 10.24 4.06 11.74
CA PRO A 102 11.16 4.17 12.87
C PRO A 102 10.96 3.08 13.94
N VAL A 103 9.73 2.62 14.15
CA VAL A 103 9.43 1.51 15.07
C VAL A 103 10.12 0.23 14.63
N TRP A 104 10.27 0.03 13.32
CA TRP A 104 11.00 -1.10 12.73
C TRP A 104 12.49 -0.82 12.54
N ALA A 105 13.06 0.11 13.32
CA ALA A 105 14.46 0.54 13.23
C ALA A 105 14.88 1.04 11.83
N GLY A 106 13.95 1.61 11.07
CA GLY A 106 14.18 2.08 9.70
C GLY A 106 14.35 0.97 8.66
N ASP A 107 14.22 -0.28 9.08
CA ASP A 107 14.37 -1.45 8.22
C ASP A 107 13.05 -1.85 7.58
N LEU A 108 12.98 -1.76 6.25
CA LEU A 108 11.80 -2.18 5.48
C LEU A 108 11.85 -3.66 5.04
N VAL A 109 12.88 -4.41 5.36
CA VAL A 109 13.00 -5.82 4.93
C VAL A 109 11.83 -6.65 5.44
N SER A 110 11.51 -6.55 6.72
CA SER A 110 10.35 -7.26 7.30
C SER A 110 9.02 -6.82 6.68
N PHE A 111 8.87 -5.52 6.40
CA PHE A 111 7.70 -5.00 5.69
C PHE A 111 7.61 -5.57 4.27
N GLN A 112 8.71 -5.57 3.53
CA GLN A 112 8.77 -6.10 2.17
C GLN A 112 8.43 -7.60 2.14
N GLU A 113 8.93 -8.38 3.10
CA GLU A 113 8.60 -9.80 3.23
C GLU A 113 7.12 -10.00 3.56
N MET A 114 6.56 -9.19 4.44
CA MET A 114 5.14 -9.24 4.76
C MET A 114 4.29 -8.94 3.52
N VAL A 115 4.60 -7.88 2.79
CA VAL A 115 3.86 -7.50 1.57
C VAL A 115 3.92 -8.59 0.51
N ARG A 116 5.09 -9.20 0.31
CA ARG A 116 5.27 -10.30 -0.65
C ARG A 116 4.37 -11.49 -0.36
N ARG A 117 4.07 -11.74 0.91
CA ARG A 117 3.26 -12.88 1.37
C ARG A 117 1.82 -12.50 1.69
N LEU A 118 1.47 -11.23 1.56
CA LEU A 118 0.16 -10.75 1.96
C LEU A 118 -0.93 -11.28 1.04
N ARG A 119 -1.85 -12.04 1.62
CA ARG A 119 -3.07 -12.53 0.98
C ARG A 119 -4.17 -12.64 2.01
N HIS A 120 -5.38 -12.30 1.62
CA HIS A 120 -6.52 -12.61 2.47
C HIS A 120 -6.80 -14.12 2.42
N PRO A 121 -7.03 -14.78 3.58
CA PRO A 121 -7.15 -16.25 3.63
C PRO A 121 -8.39 -16.78 2.93
N GLU A 122 -9.46 -15.98 2.82
CA GLU A 122 -10.76 -16.44 2.31
C GLU A 122 -11.25 -15.69 1.07
N LYS A 123 -10.71 -14.51 0.77
CA LYS A 123 -11.17 -13.63 -0.31
C LYS A 123 -10.04 -13.22 -1.21
N GLN A 124 -10.35 -12.95 -2.47
CA GLN A 124 -9.41 -12.34 -3.40
C GLN A 124 -9.47 -10.81 -3.23
N ILE A 125 -8.57 -10.29 -2.42
CA ILE A 125 -8.44 -8.85 -2.16
C ILE A 125 -7.08 -8.38 -2.66
N THR A 126 -7.07 -7.24 -3.35
CA THR A 126 -5.85 -6.54 -3.73
C THR A 126 -5.55 -5.48 -2.69
N PHE A 127 -4.28 -5.35 -2.29
CA PHE A 127 -3.83 -4.36 -1.32
C PHE A 127 -2.94 -3.33 -2.01
N GLY A 128 -3.28 -2.05 -1.84
CA GLY A 128 -2.51 -0.93 -2.35
C GLY A 128 -1.89 -0.14 -1.20
N PHE A 129 -0.56 -0.09 -1.13
CA PHE A 129 0.17 0.64 -0.10
C PHE A 129 0.65 1.98 -0.61
N PHE A 130 0.56 3.01 0.23
CA PHE A 130 1.07 4.35 -0.05
C PHE A 130 2.12 4.71 1.00
N LEU A 131 3.34 4.98 0.57
CA LEU A 131 4.49 5.27 1.42
C LEU A 131 5.31 6.43 0.88
N GLN A 132 6.11 7.03 1.74
CA GLN A 132 7.13 7.97 1.30
C GLN A 132 8.26 7.24 0.58
N THR A 133 8.81 7.89 -0.45
CA THR A 133 9.95 7.37 -1.20
C THR A 133 11.16 7.18 -0.25
N ARG A 134 11.78 6.02 -0.35
CA ARG A 134 13.02 5.63 0.34
C ARG A 134 13.88 4.81 -0.62
N PRO A 135 15.21 4.80 -0.46
CA PRO A 135 16.09 4.01 -1.33
C PRO A 135 15.69 2.53 -1.43
N SER A 136 15.26 1.93 -0.30
CA SER A 136 14.81 0.54 -0.28
C SER A 136 13.55 0.29 -1.10
N LEU A 137 12.67 1.28 -1.26
CA LEU A 137 11.49 1.19 -2.12
C LEU A 137 11.85 1.43 -3.59
N GLU A 138 12.70 2.41 -3.88
CA GLU A 138 13.17 2.68 -5.25
C GLU A 138 13.91 1.50 -5.87
N GLN A 139 14.63 0.75 -5.05
CA GLN A 139 15.44 -0.41 -5.47
C GLN A 139 14.67 -1.73 -5.43
N TRP A 140 13.46 -1.72 -4.87
CA TRP A 140 12.69 -2.94 -4.69
C TRP A 140 12.14 -3.46 -6.01
N ARG A 141 12.49 -4.69 -6.35
CA ARG A 141 12.05 -5.40 -7.55
C ARG A 141 11.02 -6.46 -7.15
N LEU A 142 9.75 -6.13 -7.34
CA LEU A 142 8.65 -7.08 -7.16
C LEU A 142 7.82 -7.06 -8.43
N MET A 143 7.97 -8.10 -9.24
CA MET A 143 7.38 -8.17 -10.58
C MET A 143 6.22 -9.16 -10.60
N ASN A 144 5.14 -8.80 -11.28
CA ASN A 144 4.05 -9.73 -11.57
C ASN A 144 4.39 -10.69 -12.73
N ALA A 145 3.47 -11.58 -13.09
CA ALA A 145 3.67 -12.57 -14.15
C ALA A 145 3.91 -11.94 -15.53
N ALA A 146 3.41 -10.73 -15.78
CA ALA A 146 3.63 -9.98 -17.02
C ALA A 146 4.93 -9.15 -17.01
N HIS A 147 5.81 -9.35 -16.04
CA HIS A 147 7.04 -8.58 -15.84
C HIS A 147 6.81 -7.09 -15.62
N VAL A 148 5.65 -6.72 -15.06
CA VAL A 148 5.33 -5.36 -14.68
C VAL A 148 5.61 -5.19 -13.18
N SER A 149 6.28 -4.09 -12.81
CA SER A 149 6.59 -3.79 -11.42
C SER A 149 5.32 -3.54 -10.61
N CYS A 150 5.25 -4.16 -9.43
CA CYS A 150 4.23 -3.86 -8.43
C CYS A 150 4.59 -2.67 -7.54
N VAL A 151 5.82 -2.16 -7.64
CA VAL A 151 6.33 -0.99 -6.91
C VAL A 151 6.36 0.18 -7.87
N LEU A 152 5.54 1.20 -7.61
CA LEU A 152 5.22 2.26 -8.55
C LEU A 152 5.57 3.63 -7.96
N PRO A 153 6.39 4.45 -8.65
CA PRO A 153 6.54 5.85 -8.29
C PRO A 153 5.21 6.60 -8.45
N PHE A 154 4.87 7.47 -7.50
CA PHE A 154 3.61 8.22 -7.55
C PHE A 154 3.50 9.09 -8.81
N GLU A 155 4.60 9.66 -9.29
CA GLU A 155 4.63 10.45 -10.51
C GLU A 155 4.27 9.64 -11.78
N SER A 156 4.34 8.31 -11.73
CA SER A 156 3.92 7.45 -12.83
C SER A 156 2.42 7.17 -12.85
N ILE A 157 1.69 7.59 -11.81
CA ILE A 157 0.26 7.35 -11.67
C ILE A 157 -0.51 8.48 -12.34
N ARG A 158 -1.52 8.12 -13.14
CA ARG A 158 -2.42 9.09 -13.76
C ARG A 158 -3.26 9.79 -12.68
N SER A 159 -3.35 11.12 -12.77
CA SER A 159 -4.27 11.91 -11.94
C SER A 159 -5.73 11.51 -12.18
N LEU A 160 -6.55 11.74 -11.17
CA LEU A 160 -7.99 11.45 -11.22
C LEU A 160 -8.76 12.55 -11.95
#